data_b27dc842e2c3a3d77efc0519d5b25be9
#
_entry.id   b27dc842e2c3a3d77efc0519d5b25be9
#
_cell.length_a   1.000
_cell.length_b   1.000
_cell.length_c   1.000
_cell.angle_alpha   90.00
_cell.angle_beta   90.00
_cell.angle_gamma   90.00
#
_symmetry.space_group_name_H-M   'P 1'
#
loop_
_entity.id
_entity.type
_entity.pdbx_description
1 polymer ?
#
loop_
_entity_poly.entity_id
_entity_poly.type
_entity_poly.pdbx_seq_one_letter_code
_entity_poly.pdbx_strand_id
1 'polypeptide(L)'
;VIRVLLVEQTRLVRGAFAALLSREDDIEVVAEADGNGDVLARALVYRPDVAVIGVDSREGEEIAVRGELRARLPECRMLLMMASTTPERLRRMLDLHAAGVISTNAPPDRLVHGVRKLVRGQRFVDPEFALAALDAGANPLTPREVEVLRLTAGGTPTRDIAERLCLSAATVRNHLSAITRKTGGRNRIDAIRIATESGWV
;
A
#
# COMPACT_ATOMS: atom_id res chain seq x y z
N VAL A 1 25.34 11.01 7.69
CA VAL A 1 24.22 11.65 6.95
C VAL A 1 23.39 10.55 6.32
N ILE A 2 22.08 10.60 6.52
CA ILE A 2 21.12 9.64 5.97
C ILE A 2 20.82 10.03 4.51
N ARG A 3 21.07 9.12 3.59
CA ARG A 3 20.86 9.34 2.15
C ARG A 3 19.46 8.92 1.73
N VAL A 4 18.65 9.86 1.24
CA VAL A 4 17.25 9.61 0.88
C VAL A 4 17.05 9.72 -0.62
N LEU A 5 16.42 8.70 -1.22
CA LEU A 5 15.79 8.78 -2.54
C LEU A 5 14.32 9.14 -2.33
N LEU A 6 13.88 10.24 -2.94
CA LEU A 6 12.49 10.69 -2.88
C LEU A 6 11.78 10.39 -4.19
N VAL A 7 10.71 9.59 -4.11
CA VAL A 7 9.88 9.20 -5.26
C VAL A 7 8.47 9.72 -5.07
N GLU A 8 8.05 10.69 -5.88
CA GLU A 8 6.73 11.31 -5.83
C GLU A 8 6.34 11.85 -7.22
N GLN A 9 5.18 11.51 -7.71
CA GLN A 9 4.73 11.90 -9.05
C GLN A 9 4.48 13.40 -9.16
N THR A 10 3.83 13.97 -8.15
CA THR A 10 3.44 15.37 -8.15
C THR A 10 4.64 16.27 -7.84
N ARG A 11 5.13 17.01 -8.86
CA ARG A 11 6.35 17.81 -8.77
C ARG A 11 6.36 18.79 -7.60
N LEU A 12 5.24 19.48 -7.34
CA LEU A 12 5.13 20.43 -6.23
C LEU A 12 5.25 19.73 -4.87
N VAL A 13 4.59 18.57 -4.72
CA VAL A 13 4.62 17.77 -3.50
C VAL A 13 6.02 17.20 -3.27
N ARG A 14 6.66 16.69 -4.33
CA ARG A 14 8.05 16.23 -4.28
C ARG A 14 9.00 17.32 -3.81
N GLY A 15 8.90 18.52 -4.39
CA GLY A 15 9.72 19.67 -3.96
C GLY A 15 9.47 20.07 -2.50
N ALA A 16 8.23 20.00 -2.02
CA ALA A 16 7.92 20.29 -0.62
C ALA A 16 8.55 19.26 0.34
N PHE A 17 8.47 17.97 0.02
CA PHE A 17 9.13 16.93 0.82
C PHE A 17 10.65 17.02 0.76
N ALA A 18 11.23 17.32 -0.40
CA ALA A 18 12.67 17.55 -0.52
C ALA A 18 13.13 18.72 0.36
N ALA A 19 12.43 19.85 0.31
CA ALA A 19 12.72 21.01 1.14
C ALA A 19 12.56 20.72 2.64
N LEU A 20 11.55 19.92 3.03
CA LEU A 20 11.34 19.48 4.41
C LEU A 20 12.52 18.66 4.92
N LEU A 21 12.91 17.63 4.16
CA LEU A 21 14.00 16.73 4.54
C LEU A 21 15.37 17.44 4.56
N SER A 22 15.60 18.37 3.61
CA SER A 22 16.85 19.15 3.53
C SER A 22 17.03 20.17 4.67
N ARG A 23 16.03 20.37 5.53
CA ARG A 23 16.18 21.20 6.75
C ARG A 23 16.89 20.48 7.89
N GLU A 24 17.02 19.17 7.78
CA GLU A 24 17.64 18.33 8.80
C GLU A 24 19.12 18.12 8.48
N ASP A 25 20.01 18.46 9.42
CA ASP A 25 21.47 18.39 9.23
C ASP A 25 21.98 16.96 9.00
N ASP A 26 21.21 15.96 9.41
CA ASP A 26 21.55 14.54 9.31
C ASP A 26 20.90 13.82 8.12
N ILE A 27 20.12 14.51 7.26
CA ILE A 27 19.42 13.94 6.12
C ILE A 27 19.82 14.67 4.82
N GLU A 28 20.14 13.89 3.79
CA GLU A 28 20.43 14.37 2.45
C GLU A 28 19.51 13.71 1.42
N VAL A 29 18.76 14.50 0.66
CA VAL A 29 18.02 14.00 -0.51
C VAL A 29 19.01 13.87 -1.68
N VAL A 30 19.51 12.64 -1.88
CA VAL A 30 20.55 12.35 -2.89
C VAL A 30 19.99 12.19 -4.29
N ALA A 31 18.70 11.89 -4.42
CA ALA A 31 18.03 11.80 -5.71
C ALA A 31 16.51 11.98 -5.56
N GLU A 32 15.89 12.50 -6.61
CA GLU A 32 14.45 12.63 -6.76
C GLU A 32 13.99 11.88 -8.01
N ALA A 33 12.82 11.23 -7.98
CA ALA A 33 12.21 10.55 -9.12
C ALA A 33 10.69 10.80 -9.14
N ASP A 34 10.08 10.71 -10.31
CA ASP A 34 8.63 10.86 -10.48
C ASP A 34 7.85 9.52 -10.50
N GLY A 35 8.58 8.41 -10.32
CA GLY A 35 7.99 7.06 -10.34
C GLY A 35 7.94 6.41 -11.73
N ASN A 36 8.19 7.16 -12.82
CA ASN A 36 8.08 6.68 -14.21
C ASN A 36 9.40 6.04 -14.70
N GLY A 37 9.78 4.89 -14.14
CA GLY A 37 10.76 3.99 -14.75
C GLY A 37 12.23 4.18 -14.39
N ASP A 38 12.66 5.31 -13.80
CA ASP A 38 14.08 5.55 -13.48
C ASP A 38 14.45 5.35 -11.99
N VAL A 39 13.50 4.97 -11.17
CA VAL A 39 13.67 4.83 -9.72
C VAL A 39 14.81 3.86 -9.37
N LEU A 40 14.81 2.68 -9.97
CA LEU A 40 15.86 1.68 -9.74
C LEU A 40 17.22 2.15 -10.23
N ALA A 41 17.30 2.77 -11.41
CA ALA A 41 18.55 3.29 -11.94
C ALA A 41 19.16 4.35 -11.01
N ARG A 42 18.35 5.29 -10.52
CA ARG A 42 18.79 6.29 -9.55
C ARG A 42 19.20 5.66 -8.22
N ALA A 43 18.44 4.70 -7.72
CA ALA A 43 18.78 3.99 -6.49
C ALA A 43 20.12 3.25 -6.59
N LEU A 44 20.41 2.63 -7.73
CA LEU A 44 21.69 1.94 -7.97
C LEU A 44 22.88 2.91 -8.05
N VAL A 45 22.69 4.09 -8.62
CA VAL A 45 23.72 5.13 -8.74
C VAL A 45 23.97 5.81 -7.39
N TYR A 46 22.91 6.25 -6.74
CA TYR A 46 23.02 7.08 -5.54
C TYR A 46 23.09 6.29 -4.23
N ARG A 47 22.79 4.98 -4.24
CA ARG A 47 22.87 4.10 -3.08
C ARG A 47 22.21 4.71 -1.83
N PRO A 48 20.90 5.01 -1.84
CA PRO A 48 20.22 5.59 -0.69
C PRO A 48 20.09 4.59 0.46
N ASP A 49 20.08 5.09 1.69
CA ASP A 49 19.76 4.33 2.90
C ASP A 49 18.25 4.10 3.00
N VAL A 50 17.46 5.11 2.57
CA VAL A 50 15.99 5.08 2.58
C VAL A 50 15.43 5.58 1.26
N ALA A 51 14.49 4.83 0.70
CA ALA A 51 13.63 5.28 -0.38
C ALA A 51 12.26 5.68 0.20
N VAL A 52 11.92 6.97 0.11
CA VAL A 52 10.61 7.50 0.47
C VAL A 52 9.76 7.52 -0.80
N ILE A 53 8.69 6.73 -0.83
CA ILE A 53 7.92 6.46 -2.04
C ILE A 53 6.46 6.85 -1.82
N GLY A 54 6.00 7.86 -2.57
CA GLY A 54 4.58 8.20 -2.69
C GLY A 54 3.83 7.08 -3.42
N VAL A 55 2.78 6.60 -2.79
CA VAL A 55 1.96 5.51 -3.29
C VAL A 55 0.61 6.06 -3.69
N ASP A 56 0.36 6.12 -4.99
CA ASP A 56 -0.94 6.47 -5.53
C ASP A 56 -1.89 5.26 -5.50
N SER A 57 -3.18 5.50 -5.66
CA SER A 57 -4.23 4.47 -5.59
C SER A 57 -4.13 3.39 -6.68
N ARG A 58 -3.24 3.53 -7.65
CA ARG A 58 -3.02 2.58 -8.74
C ARG A 58 -2.14 1.42 -8.28
N GLU A 59 -2.77 0.31 -7.94
CA GLU A 59 -2.08 -0.94 -7.60
C GLU A 59 -1.33 -1.50 -8.81
N GLY A 60 -0.04 -1.76 -8.67
CA GLY A 60 0.76 -2.53 -9.65
C GLY A 60 2.19 -2.04 -9.84
N GLU A 61 2.40 -0.80 -10.27
CA GLU A 61 3.75 -0.28 -10.58
C GLU A 61 4.64 -0.16 -9.33
N GLU A 62 4.08 0.25 -8.21
CA GLU A 62 4.77 0.33 -6.94
C GLU A 62 5.29 -1.03 -6.43
N ILE A 63 4.54 -2.12 -6.71
CA ILE A 63 4.92 -3.48 -6.30
C ILE A 63 6.17 -3.93 -7.07
N ALA A 64 6.24 -3.64 -8.38
CA ALA A 64 7.38 -3.98 -9.21
C ALA A 64 8.64 -3.23 -8.75
N VAL A 65 8.56 -1.89 -8.60
CA VAL A 65 9.67 -1.05 -8.12
C VAL A 65 10.18 -1.52 -6.74
N ARG A 66 9.27 -1.87 -5.84
CA ARG A 66 9.63 -2.38 -4.50
C ARG A 66 10.32 -3.73 -4.57
N GLY A 67 9.84 -4.64 -5.41
CA GLY A 67 10.47 -5.94 -5.63
C GLY A 67 11.88 -5.81 -6.17
N GLU A 68 12.08 -4.95 -7.16
CA GLU A 68 13.37 -4.68 -7.76
C GLU A 68 14.36 -3.98 -6.81
N LEU A 69 13.90 -2.96 -6.08
CA LEU A 69 14.73 -2.29 -5.06
C LEU A 69 15.20 -3.27 -4.01
N ARG A 70 14.31 -4.12 -3.51
CA ARG A 70 14.67 -5.14 -2.53
C ARG A 70 15.67 -6.16 -3.05
N ALA A 71 15.48 -6.63 -4.28
CA ALA A 71 16.37 -7.62 -4.89
C ALA A 71 17.77 -7.07 -5.16
N ARG A 72 17.87 -5.79 -5.55
CA ARG A 72 19.10 -5.15 -6.00
C ARG A 72 19.79 -4.33 -4.92
N LEU A 73 19.03 -3.81 -3.97
CA LEU A 73 19.50 -2.97 -2.86
C LEU A 73 18.83 -3.37 -1.54
N PRO A 74 19.14 -4.56 -0.99
CA PRO A 74 18.50 -5.08 0.21
C PRO A 74 18.72 -4.20 1.45
N GLU A 75 19.78 -3.39 1.46
CA GLU A 75 20.08 -2.44 2.55
C GLU A 75 19.20 -1.19 2.51
N CYS A 76 18.69 -0.82 1.32
CA CYS A 76 17.81 0.35 1.18
C CYS A 76 16.44 0.07 1.83
N ARG A 77 16.12 0.82 2.86
CA ARG A 77 14.82 0.73 3.55
C ARG A 77 13.76 1.50 2.78
N MET A 78 12.52 1.03 2.81
CA MET A 78 11.41 1.70 2.11
C MET A 78 10.42 2.28 3.10
N LEU A 79 10.13 3.58 2.96
CA LEU A 79 9.04 4.29 3.62
C LEU A 79 7.97 4.62 2.58
N LEU A 80 6.80 4.04 2.72
CA LEU A 80 5.68 4.26 1.81
C LEU A 80 4.81 5.39 2.34
N MET A 81 4.56 6.41 1.52
CA MET A 81 3.63 7.51 1.83
C MET A 81 2.31 7.31 1.09
N MET A 82 1.20 7.42 1.76
CA MET A 82 -0.13 7.27 1.15
C MET A 82 -1.19 8.10 1.88
N ALA A 83 -2.22 8.53 1.14
CA ALA A 83 -3.31 9.32 1.70
C ALA A 83 -4.26 8.47 2.55
N SER A 84 -4.47 7.23 2.16
CA SER A 84 -5.32 6.28 2.86
C SER A 84 -4.86 4.85 2.58
N THR A 85 -5.19 3.93 3.47
CA THR A 85 -4.93 2.51 3.25
C THR A 85 -5.99 1.68 3.93
N THR A 86 -6.23 0.48 3.41
CA THR A 86 -7.06 -0.50 4.08
C THR A 86 -6.19 -1.38 4.99
N PRO A 87 -6.74 -1.94 6.06
CA PRO A 87 -6.00 -2.83 6.95
C PRO A 87 -5.34 -4.00 6.24
N GLU A 88 -5.99 -4.54 5.23
CA GLU A 88 -5.44 -5.63 4.42
C GLU A 88 -4.28 -5.17 3.53
N ARG A 89 -4.41 -3.98 2.92
CA ARG A 89 -3.33 -3.38 2.14
C ARG A 89 -2.14 -3.07 3.04
N LEU A 90 -2.39 -2.51 4.22
CA LEU A 90 -1.35 -2.26 5.22
C LEU A 90 -0.63 -3.56 5.64
N ARG A 91 -1.38 -4.63 5.97
CA ARG A 91 -0.80 -5.94 6.30
C ARG A 91 0.06 -6.46 5.15
N ARG A 92 -0.46 -6.46 3.93
CA ARG A 92 0.31 -6.87 2.73
C ARG A 92 1.59 -6.07 2.55
N MET A 93 1.55 -4.76 2.76
CA MET A 93 2.73 -3.91 2.65
C MET A 93 3.79 -4.26 3.71
N LEU A 94 3.35 -4.50 4.94
CA LEU A 94 4.23 -4.90 6.03
C LEU A 94 4.79 -6.31 5.84
N ASP A 95 4.00 -7.25 5.29
CA ASP A 95 4.42 -8.62 4.96
C ASP A 95 5.43 -8.62 3.79
N LEU A 96 5.25 -7.74 2.82
CA LEU A 96 6.17 -7.55 1.69
C LEU A 96 7.42 -6.72 2.07
N HIS A 97 7.70 -6.57 3.38
CA HIS A 97 8.89 -5.95 3.93
C HIS A 97 9.01 -4.44 3.64
N ALA A 98 7.90 -3.72 3.46
CA ALA A 98 7.94 -2.29 3.66
C ALA A 98 8.43 -2.05 5.10
N ALA A 99 9.56 -1.38 5.25
CA ALA A 99 10.10 -1.09 6.56
C ALA A 99 9.26 -0.05 7.29
N GLY A 100 8.52 0.81 6.53
CA GLY A 100 7.63 1.80 7.11
C GLY A 100 6.49 2.24 6.20
N VAL A 101 5.43 2.74 6.83
CA VAL A 101 4.25 3.31 6.18
C VAL A 101 3.84 4.58 6.93
N ILE A 102 3.59 5.68 6.20
CA ILE A 102 3.20 6.98 6.74
C ILE A 102 2.01 7.55 5.98
N SER A 103 1.10 8.22 6.70
CA SER A 103 0.02 9.01 6.10
C SER A 103 0.56 10.30 5.49
N THR A 104 0.09 10.67 4.29
CA THR A 104 0.36 12.01 3.72
C THR A 104 -0.32 13.13 4.53
N ASN A 105 -1.27 12.79 5.41
CA ASN A 105 -1.91 13.70 6.35
C ASN A 105 -1.13 13.81 7.68
N ALA A 106 -0.05 13.04 7.85
CA ALA A 106 0.75 13.10 9.06
C ALA A 106 1.47 14.45 9.18
N PRO A 107 1.72 14.92 10.41
CA PRO A 107 2.57 16.10 10.62
C PRO A 107 3.96 15.92 10.00
N PRO A 108 4.57 16.99 9.44
CA PRO A 108 5.84 16.92 8.71
C PRO A 108 6.99 16.26 9.47
N ASP A 109 7.09 16.50 10.78
CA ASP A 109 8.11 15.90 11.66
C ASP A 109 8.03 14.38 11.73
N ARG A 110 6.87 13.79 11.45
CA ARG A 110 6.69 12.35 11.39
C ARG A 110 7.43 11.70 10.23
N LEU A 111 7.54 12.39 9.08
CA LEU A 111 8.31 11.90 7.96
C LEU A 111 9.80 11.78 8.34
N VAL A 112 10.35 12.83 8.93
CA VAL A 112 11.72 12.87 9.44
C VAL A 112 11.96 11.74 10.46
N HIS A 113 11.04 11.62 11.43
CA HIS A 113 11.11 10.57 12.44
C HIS A 113 11.06 9.16 11.84
N GLY A 114 10.19 8.94 10.85
CA GLY A 114 10.09 7.69 10.11
C GLY A 114 11.40 7.31 9.43
N VAL A 115 12.00 8.24 8.68
CA VAL A 115 13.29 8.06 8.01
C VAL A 115 14.37 7.63 9.02
N ARG A 116 14.50 8.36 10.14
CA ARG A 116 15.48 8.04 11.19
C ARG A 116 15.26 6.67 11.85
N LYS A 117 14.01 6.27 12.06
CA LYS A 117 13.69 4.93 12.60
C LYS A 117 14.11 3.82 11.64
N LEU A 118 13.84 3.99 10.36
CA LEU A 118 14.15 2.97 9.36
C LEU A 118 15.64 2.70 9.25
N VAL A 119 16.48 3.72 9.27
CA VAL A 119 17.95 3.57 9.23
C VAL A 119 18.46 2.79 10.44
N ARG A 120 17.81 2.93 11.59
CA ARG A 120 18.12 2.14 12.79
C ARG A 120 17.61 0.69 12.75
N GLY A 121 17.04 0.26 11.61
CA GLY A 121 16.48 -1.09 11.45
C GLY A 121 15.10 -1.27 12.13
N GLN A 122 14.49 -0.20 12.63
CA GLN A 122 13.18 -0.25 13.27
C GLN A 122 12.07 -0.16 12.21
N ARG A 123 10.93 -0.79 12.47
CA ARG A 123 9.72 -0.56 11.67
C ARG A 123 9.03 0.74 12.07
N PHE A 124 8.40 1.37 11.09
CA PHE A 124 7.61 2.58 11.31
C PHE A 124 6.23 2.44 10.67
N VAL A 125 5.19 2.50 11.48
CA VAL A 125 3.79 2.56 11.02
C VAL A 125 3.17 3.80 11.65
N ASP A 126 2.57 4.64 10.81
CA ASP A 126 1.84 5.80 11.31
C ASP A 126 0.73 5.34 12.26
N PRO A 127 0.58 5.97 13.46
CA PRO A 127 -0.46 5.61 14.41
C PRO A 127 -1.88 5.64 13.84
N GLU A 128 -2.18 6.54 12.92
CA GLU A 128 -3.46 6.59 12.23
C GLU A 128 -3.76 5.26 11.53
N PHE A 129 -2.80 4.73 10.77
CA PHE A 129 -2.95 3.46 10.09
C PHE A 129 -2.91 2.26 11.04
N ALA A 130 -2.12 2.35 12.11
CA ALA A 130 -2.07 1.30 13.13
C ALA A 130 -3.42 1.17 13.85
N LEU A 131 -4.04 2.28 14.23
CA LEU A 131 -5.37 2.29 14.84
C LEU A 131 -6.44 1.77 13.88
N ALA A 132 -6.47 2.27 12.64
CA ALA A 132 -7.40 1.78 11.63
C ALA A 132 -7.26 0.25 11.39
N ALA A 133 -6.05 -0.28 11.47
CA ALA A 133 -5.81 -1.72 11.34
C ALA A 133 -6.26 -2.54 12.55
N LEU A 134 -6.27 -1.95 13.74
CA LEU A 134 -6.78 -2.58 14.97
C LEU A 134 -8.31 -2.54 15.03
N ASP A 135 -8.90 -1.43 14.60
CA ASP A 135 -10.36 -1.23 14.60
C ASP A 135 -11.06 -2.04 13.50
N ALA A 136 -10.36 -2.31 12.39
CA ALA A 136 -10.88 -3.18 11.35
C ALA A 136 -10.79 -4.64 11.82
N GLY A 137 -11.92 -5.20 12.20
CA GLY A 137 -12.06 -6.61 12.51
C GLY A 137 -11.41 -7.50 11.43
N ALA A 138 -11.02 -8.72 11.81
CA ALA A 138 -10.48 -9.67 10.85
C ALA A 138 -11.45 -9.85 9.67
N ASN A 139 -10.92 -9.85 8.43
CA ASN A 139 -11.74 -10.09 7.25
C ASN A 139 -12.50 -11.42 7.40
N PRO A 140 -13.84 -11.43 7.47
CA PRO A 140 -14.61 -12.65 7.66
C PRO A 140 -14.68 -13.51 6.39
N LEU A 141 -14.20 -12.96 5.25
CA LEU A 141 -14.26 -13.63 3.97
C LEU A 141 -13.03 -14.51 3.73
N THR A 142 -13.26 -15.68 3.18
CA THR A 142 -12.15 -16.52 2.70
C THR A 142 -11.51 -15.93 1.46
N PRO A 143 -10.25 -16.29 1.11
CA PRO A 143 -9.59 -15.80 -0.10
C PRO A 143 -10.46 -15.98 -1.36
N ARG A 144 -11.18 -17.09 -1.45
CA ARG A 144 -12.05 -17.39 -2.58
C ARG A 144 -13.29 -16.50 -2.62
N GLU A 145 -13.86 -16.19 -1.48
CA GLU A 145 -14.97 -15.24 -1.37
C GLU A 145 -14.54 -13.82 -1.75
N VAL A 146 -13.33 -13.41 -1.38
CA VAL A 146 -12.73 -12.12 -1.78
C VAL A 146 -12.59 -12.04 -3.30
N GLU A 147 -12.07 -13.08 -3.97
CA GLU A 147 -11.96 -13.12 -5.43
C GLU A 147 -13.33 -12.98 -6.12
N VAL A 148 -14.32 -13.75 -5.66
CA VAL A 148 -15.68 -13.68 -6.17
C VAL A 148 -16.26 -12.28 -5.99
N LEU A 149 -16.06 -11.68 -4.82
CA LEU A 149 -16.61 -10.37 -4.50
C LEU A 149 -15.95 -9.25 -5.33
N ARG A 150 -14.64 -9.29 -5.56
CA ARG A 150 -13.92 -8.34 -6.43
C ARG A 150 -14.44 -8.35 -7.86
N LEU A 151 -14.59 -9.53 -8.45
CA LEU A 151 -15.15 -9.65 -9.79
C LEU A 151 -16.59 -9.14 -9.85
N THR A 152 -17.36 -9.43 -8.80
CA THR A 152 -18.75 -8.96 -8.69
C THR A 152 -18.81 -7.42 -8.55
N ALA A 153 -17.95 -6.83 -7.76
CA ALA A 153 -17.84 -5.38 -7.60
C ALA A 153 -17.45 -4.67 -8.91
N GLY A 154 -16.62 -5.32 -9.73
CA GLY A 154 -16.29 -4.88 -11.09
C GLY A 154 -17.41 -5.09 -12.12
N GLY A 155 -18.60 -5.52 -11.70
CA GLY A 155 -19.77 -5.71 -12.60
C GLY A 155 -19.73 -6.98 -13.44
N THR A 156 -18.80 -7.90 -13.19
CA THR A 156 -18.69 -9.15 -13.96
C THR A 156 -19.92 -10.04 -13.72
N PRO A 157 -20.58 -10.55 -14.79
CA PRO A 157 -21.71 -11.45 -14.66
C PRO A 157 -21.33 -12.76 -13.96
N THR A 158 -22.27 -13.36 -13.20
CA THR A 158 -22.03 -14.60 -12.43
C THR A 158 -21.50 -15.75 -13.29
N ARG A 159 -21.92 -15.82 -14.56
CA ARG A 159 -21.45 -16.86 -15.50
C ARG A 159 -19.97 -16.68 -15.83
N ASP A 160 -19.56 -15.46 -16.12
CA ASP A 160 -18.18 -15.13 -16.49
C ASP A 160 -17.24 -15.28 -15.27
N ILE A 161 -17.74 -14.97 -14.06
CA ILE A 161 -17.03 -15.25 -12.80
C ILE A 161 -16.80 -16.77 -12.66
N ALA A 162 -17.84 -17.57 -12.93
CA ALA A 162 -17.73 -19.02 -12.84
C ALA A 162 -16.68 -19.58 -13.82
N GLU A 163 -16.67 -19.09 -15.07
CA GLU A 163 -15.67 -19.48 -16.07
C GLU A 163 -14.25 -19.06 -15.65
N ARG A 164 -14.06 -17.80 -15.26
CA ARG A 164 -12.73 -17.26 -14.83
C ARG A 164 -12.15 -17.98 -13.63
N LEU A 165 -13.01 -18.39 -12.71
CA LEU A 165 -12.59 -19.02 -11.46
C LEU A 165 -12.65 -20.54 -11.51
N CYS A 166 -12.97 -21.16 -12.66
CA CYS A 166 -13.17 -22.59 -12.82
C CYS A 166 -14.20 -23.17 -11.83
N LEU A 167 -15.33 -22.49 -11.67
CA LEU A 167 -16.43 -22.85 -10.77
C LEU A 167 -17.73 -23.06 -11.57
N SER A 168 -18.74 -23.68 -10.93
CA SER A 168 -20.11 -23.63 -11.44
C SER A 168 -20.78 -22.29 -11.06
N ALA A 169 -21.75 -21.85 -11.89
CA ALA A 169 -22.56 -20.68 -11.56
C ALA A 169 -23.34 -20.86 -10.24
N ALA A 170 -23.68 -22.08 -9.87
CA ALA A 170 -24.28 -22.38 -8.57
C ALA A 170 -23.31 -22.15 -7.41
N THR A 171 -22.06 -22.57 -7.57
CA THR A 171 -20.99 -22.33 -6.57
C THR A 171 -20.74 -20.83 -6.37
N VAL A 172 -20.70 -20.04 -7.44
CA VAL A 172 -20.57 -18.58 -7.34
C VAL A 172 -21.73 -17.96 -6.58
N ARG A 173 -22.98 -18.38 -6.85
CA ARG A 173 -24.15 -17.92 -6.08
C ARG A 173 -24.06 -18.29 -4.60
N ASN A 174 -23.57 -19.49 -4.29
CA ASN A 174 -23.37 -19.92 -2.90
C ASN A 174 -22.32 -19.04 -2.18
N HIS A 175 -21.21 -18.71 -2.85
CA HIS A 175 -20.22 -17.76 -2.32
C HIS A 175 -20.85 -16.39 -2.08
N LEU A 176 -21.60 -15.85 -3.03
CA LEU A 176 -22.26 -14.54 -2.86
C LEU A 176 -23.26 -14.52 -1.69
N SER A 177 -24.00 -15.62 -1.49
CA SER A 177 -24.89 -15.75 -0.32
C SER A 177 -24.12 -15.84 1.00
N ALA A 178 -23.01 -16.58 1.02
CA ALA A 178 -22.13 -16.67 2.18
C ALA A 178 -21.48 -15.30 2.50
N ILE A 179 -21.03 -14.57 1.49
CA ILE A 179 -20.47 -13.23 1.60
C ILE A 179 -21.49 -12.26 2.22
N THR A 180 -22.71 -12.21 1.67
CA THR A 180 -23.78 -11.34 2.18
C THR A 180 -24.04 -11.62 3.67
N ARG A 181 -24.10 -12.88 4.08
CA ARG A 181 -24.27 -13.27 5.48
C ARG A 181 -23.08 -12.86 6.35
N LYS A 182 -21.85 -13.11 5.89
CA LYS A 182 -20.62 -12.83 6.65
C LYS A 182 -20.35 -11.33 6.82
N THR A 183 -20.69 -10.53 5.82
CA THR A 183 -20.57 -9.08 5.87
C THR A 183 -21.70 -8.42 6.66
N GLY A 184 -22.78 -9.13 6.95
CA GLY A 184 -23.99 -8.55 7.54
C GLY A 184 -24.78 -7.67 6.56
N GLY A 185 -24.46 -7.71 5.28
CA GLY A 185 -25.13 -6.94 4.24
C GLY A 185 -26.57 -7.41 4.00
N ARG A 186 -27.48 -6.47 3.70
CA ARG A 186 -28.89 -6.76 3.38
C ARG A 186 -29.07 -7.41 2.01
N ASN A 187 -28.16 -7.16 1.11
CA ASN A 187 -28.12 -7.71 -0.24
C ASN A 187 -26.67 -7.66 -0.80
N ARG A 188 -26.48 -8.14 -2.04
CA ARG A 188 -25.18 -8.18 -2.71
C ARG A 188 -24.51 -6.79 -2.81
N ILE A 189 -25.28 -5.75 -3.13
CA ILE A 189 -24.75 -4.38 -3.29
C ILE A 189 -24.28 -3.85 -1.95
N ASP A 190 -25.06 -4.05 -0.90
CA ASP A 190 -24.71 -3.65 0.47
C ASP A 190 -23.49 -4.44 0.99
N ALA A 191 -23.40 -5.73 0.65
CA ALA A 191 -22.22 -6.55 0.97
C ALA A 191 -20.93 -6.04 0.28
N ILE A 192 -21.04 -5.62 -1.00
CA ILE A 192 -19.91 -4.98 -1.71
C ILE A 192 -19.52 -3.69 -1.02
N ARG A 193 -20.47 -2.80 -0.72
CA ARG A 193 -20.20 -1.53 -0.03
C ARG A 193 -19.50 -1.75 1.29
N ILE A 194 -20.04 -2.62 2.15
CA ILE A 194 -19.45 -2.93 3.47
C ILE A 194 -18.03 -3.49 3.30
N ALA A 195 -17.82 -4.43 2.38
CA ALA A 195 -16.52 -5.04 2.15
C ALA A 195 -15.48 -4.02 1.64
N THR A 196 -15.90 -3.08 0.79
CA THR A 196 -15.05 -1.98 0.28
C THR A 196 -14.72 -0.98 1.38
N GLU A 197 -15.70 -0.54 2.17
CA GLU A 197 -15.51 0.37 3.30
C GLU A 197 -14.62 -0.25 4.40
N SER A 198 -14.74 -1.56 4.62
CA SER A 198 -13.90 -2.32 5.57
C SER A 198 -12.53 -2.70 4.99
N GLY A 199 -12.30 -2.46 3.70
CA GLY A 199 -11.05 -2.78 3.03
C GLY A 199 -10.82 -4.26 2.77
N TRP A 200 -11.86 -5.07 2.72
CA TRP A 200 -11.75 -6.51 2.44
C TRP A 200 -11.66 -6.82 0.94
N VAL A 201 -12.03 -5.89 0.08
CA VAL A 201 -11.98 -6.00 -1.39
C VAL A 201 -11.54 -4.71 -2.07
#